data_91e1c75b33b3ada3feb2024a266d181a
#
_entry.id   91e1c75b33b3ada3feb2024a266d181a
#
_cell.length_a   1.000
_cell.length_b   1.000
_cell.length_c   1.000
_cell.angle_alpha   90.00
_cell.angle_beta   90.00
_cell.angle_gamma   90.00
#
_symmetry.space_group_name_H-M   'P 1'
#
loop_
_entity.id
_entity.type
_entity.pdbx_description
1 polymer ?
#
loop_
_entity_poly.entity_id
_entity_poly.type
_entity_poly.pdbx_seq_one_letter_code
_entity_poly.pdbx_strand_id
1 'polypeptide(L)'
;HMVFLDYNTTGDGQLSAIQLVKVMRETGKKLSELAAEVTIFPQKLVNVRVANNAAKEGAMDIPAIRKVITDMEEKMNGKGRILVRTSGTEPLLRVMAEAPTDEEVNEVVDTIVDVVKEEIGVKL
;
A
#
# COMPACT_ATOMS: atom_id res chain seq x y z
N HIS A 1 4.24 10.86 6.40
CA HIS A 1 4.66 12.01 7.23
C HIS A 1 3.44 12.85 7.57
N MET A 2 3.39 13.36 8.79
CA MET A 2 2.40 14.35 9.22
C MET A 2 3.07 15.73 9.18
N VAL A 3 2.47 16.68 8.48
CA VAL A 3 3.01 18.04 8.32
C VAL A 3 1.95 19.05 8.74
N PHE A 4 2.27 19.89 9.69
CA PHE A 4 1.43 20.99 10.15
C PHE A 4 1.94 22.29 9.52
N LEU A 5 1.43 22.65 8.36
CA LEU A 5 1.94 23.77 7.56
C LEU A 5 1.87 25.12 8.27
N ASP A 6 0.97 25.29 9.23
CA ASP A 6 0.89 26.51 10.06
C ASP A 6 2.09 26.67 11.02
N TYR A 7 2.86 25.60 11.23
CA TYR A 7 3.98 25.60 12.19
C TYR A 7 5.32 25.25 11.53
N ASN A 8 5.32 24.34 10.55
CA ASN A 8 6.56 23.88 9.91
C ASN A 8 6.27 23.35 8.49
N THR A 9 7.24 23.47 7.59
CA THR A 9 7.15 23.02 6.20
C THR A 9 7.55 21.55 6.00
N THR A 10 8.04 20.89 7.05
CA THR A 10 8.47 19.48 7.02
C THR A 10 7.77 18.68 8.12
N GLY A 11 7.85 17.34 8.05
CA GLY A 11 7.40 16.48 9.13
C GLY A 11 8.23 16.72 10.40
N ASP A 12 7.53 16.88 11.53
CA ASP A 12 8.11 17.10 12.85
C ASP A 12 7.40 16.20 13.87
N GLY A 13 8.13 15.22 14.39
CA GLY A 13 7.58 14.24 15.35
C GLY A 13 7.25 14.85 16.71
N GLN A 14 8.01 15.85 17.16
CA GLN A 14 7.76 16.51 18.44
C GLN A 14 6.52 17.40 18.35
N LEU A 15 6.41 18.17 17.28
CA LEU A 15 5.21 18.96 16.98
C LEU A 15 3.96 18.07 16.87
N SER A 16 4.06 16.94 16.18
CA SER A 16 2.97 15.97 16.04
C SER A 16 2.52 15.44 17.39
N ALA A 17 3.46 15.09 18.28
CA ALA A 17 3.16 14.63 19.63
C ALA A 17 2.46 15.72 20.47
N ILE A 18 2.92 16.97 20.40
CA ILE A 18 2.32 18.08 21.12
C ILE A 18 0.89 18.33 20.62
N GLN A 19 0.65 18.32 19.31
CA GLN A 19 -0.68 18.49 18.75
C GLN A 19 -1.63 17.35 19.19
N LEU A 20 -1.15 16.11 19.24
CA LEU A 20 -1.93 14.99 19.74
C LEU A 20 -2.31 15.15 21.21
N VAL A 21 -1.37 15.55 22.08
CA VAL A 21 -1.63 15.82 23.50
C VAL A 21 -2.63 16.97 23.65
N LYS A 22 -2.54 17.99 22.80
CA LYS A 22 -3.52 19.09 22.76
C LYS A 22 -4.93 18.56 22.48
N VAL A 23 -5.10 17.72 21.47
CA VAL A 23 -6.40 17.10 21.14
C VAL A 23 -6.93 16.27 22.32
N MET A 24 -6.07 15.47 22.96
CA MET A 24 -6.46 14.69 24.14
C MET A 24 -6.98 15.60 25.29
N ARG A 25 -6.33 16.73 25.53
CA ARG A 25 -6.77 17.70 26.56
C ARG A 25 -8.08 18.38 26.21
N GLU A 26 -8.25 18.78 24.95
CA GLU A 26 -9.45 19.50 24.49
C GLU A 26 -10.68 18.58 24.44
N THR A 27 -10.49 17.32 24.08
CA THR A 27 -11.58 16.33 23.98
C THR A 27 -11.84 15.57 25.29
N GLY A 28 -10.89 15.55 26.22
CA GLY A 28 -10.93 14.71 27.42
C GLY A 28 -10.77 13.22 27.15
N LYS A 29 -10.51 12.82 25.89
CA LYS A 29 -10.37 11.41 25.47
C LYS A 29 -8.96 10.90 25.73
N LYS A 30 -8.86 9.60 26.05
CA LYS A 30 -7.58 8.89 26.09
C LYS A 30 -7.08 8.63 24.67
N LEU A 31 -5.76 8.43 24.53
CA LEU A 31 -5.17 8.10 23.23
C LEU A 31 -5.80 6.84 22.60
N SER A 32 -6.08 5.82 23.41
CA SER A 32 -6.73 4.58 22.95
C SER A 32 -8.14 4.82 22.40
N GLU A 33 -8.88 5.79 22.95
CA GLU A 33 -10.21 6.13 22.45
C GLU A 33 -10.14 6.88 21.11
N LEU A 34 -9.16 7.77 20.97
CA LEU A 34 -8.90 8.47 19.69
C LEU A 34 -8.39 7.49 18.63
N ALA A 35 -7.52 6.56 19.01
CA ALA A 35 -7.00 5.55 18.08
C ALA A 35 -8.10 4.58 17.60
N ALA A 36 -9.09 4.28 18.44
CA ALA A 36 -10.21 3.40 18.08
C ALA A 36 -11.14 4.00 17.00
N GLU A 37 -11.05 5.31 16.74
CA GLU A 37 -11.80 5.95 15.65
C GLU A 37 -11.21 5.63 14.26
N VAL A 38 -9.98 5.10 14.21
CA VAL A 38 -9.29 4.73 12.97
C VAL A 38 -9.39 3.23 12.76
N THR A 39 -10.03 2.82 11.68
CA THR A 39 -10.03 1.42 11.26
C THR A 39 -8.69 1.09 10.59
N ILE A 40 -7.96 0.14 11.16
CA ILE A 40 -6.71 -0.38 10.58
C ILE A 40 -7.07 -1.58 9.72
N PHE A 41 -6.81 -1.49 8.42
CA PHE A 41 -6.99 -2.60 7.51
C PHE A 41 -5.72 -3.46 7.45
N PRO A 42 -5.85 -4.81 7.35
CA PRO A 42 -4.76 -5.67 6.97
C PRO A 42 -4.08 -5.20 5.69
N GLN A 43 -2.75 -5.30 5.65
CA GLN A 43 -1.93 -4.92 4.51
C GLN A 43 -0.88 -5.97 4.22
N LYS A 44 -0.70 -6.33 2.94
CA LYS A 44 0.39 -7.20 2.48
C LYS A 44 1.14 -6.52 1.34
N LEU A 45 2.47 -6.53 1.43
CA LEU A 45 3.35 -6.06 0.37
C LEU A 45 4.30 -7.18 -0.04
N VAL A 46 4.33 -7.48 -1.33
CA VAL A 46 5.22 -8.48 -1.93
C VAL A 46 6.09 -7.81 -2.98
N ASN A 47 7.40 -8.06 -2.90
CA ASN A 47 8.38 -7.64 -3.89
C ASN A 47 8.62 -8.79 -4.87
N VAL A 48 8.22 -8.61 -6.13
CA VAL A 48 8.43 -9.60 -7.19
C VAL A 48 9.69 -9.22 -7.99
N ARG A 49 10.72 -10.05 -7.94
CA ARG A 49 11.91 -9.86 -8.77
C ARG A 49 11.58 -10.13 -10.23
N VAL A 50 12.00 -9.22 -11.10
CA VAL A 50 11.81 -9.31 -12.55
C VAL A 50 13.18 -9.49 -13.26
N ALA A 51 13.15 -9.98 -14.50
CA ALA A 51 14.35 -10.39 -15.21
C ALA A 51 15.37 -9.24 -15.37
N ASN A 52 14.92 -8.02 -15.64
CA ASN A 52 15.78 -6.84 -15.83
C ASN A 52 14.96 -5.54 -15.71
N ASN A 53 15.65 -4.40 -15.81
CA ASN A 53 14.99 -3.10 -15.73
C ASN A 53 14.02 -2.82 -16.90
N ALA A 54 14.29 -3.32 -18.10
CA ALA A 54 13.38 -3.15 -19.24
C ALA A 54 12.05 -3.87 -19.00
N ALA A 55 12.09 -5.11 -18.47
CA ALA A 55 10.88 -5.84 -18.07
C ALA A 55 10.10 -5.09 -16.95
N LYS A 56 10.82 -4.48 -16.02
CA LYS A 56 10.24 -3.64 -14.97
C LYS A 56 9.50 -2.43 -15.53
N GLU A 57 10.14 -1.68 -16.42
CA GLU A 57 9.59 -0.45 -17.01
C GLU A 57 8.35 -0.72 -17.86
N GLY A 58 8.33 -1.82 -18.62
CA GLY A 58 7.19 -2.26 -19.44
C GLY A 58 6.11 -3.01 -18.69
N ALA A 59 6.29 -3.33 -17.42
CA ALA A 59 5.37 -4.20 -16.66
C ALA A 59 3.92 -3.72 -16.70
N MET A 60 3.70 -2.42 -16.54
CA MET A 60 2.35 -1.84 -16.51
C MET A 60 1.71 -1.73 -17.91
N ASP A 61 2.45 -2.00 -18.97
CA ASP A 61 1.93 -2.02 -20.34
C ASP A 61 1.50 -3.43 -20.78
N ILE A 62 1.82 -4.45 -20.01
CA ILE A 62 1.43 -5.85 -20.26
C ILE A 62 -0.07 -6.01 -20.01
N PRO A 63 -0.85 -6.44 -21.03
CA PRO A 63 -2.32 -6.55 -20.91
C PRO A 63 -2.77 -7.49 -19.80
N ALA A 64 -2.06 -8.62 -19.57
CA ALA A 64 -2.40 -9.57 -18.54
C ALA A 64 -2.25 -8.97 -17.13
N ILE A 65 -1.17 -8.19 -16.90
CA ILE A 65 -0.95 -7.51 -15.61
C ILE A 65 -2.00 -6.43 -15.38
N ARG A 66 -2.29 -5.61 -16.37
CA ARG A 66 -3.37 -4.61 -16.26
C ARG A 66 -4.71 -5.27 -15.95
N LYS A 67 -5.03 -6.34 -16.69
CA LYS A 67 -6.30 -7.04 -16.53
C LYS A 67 -6.46 -7.58 -15.12
N VAL A 68 -5.48 -8.30 -14.59
CA VAL A 68 -5.59 -8.88 -13.24
C VAL A 68 -5.72 -7.79 -12.17
N ILE A 69 -5.05 -6.64 -12.31
CA ILE A 69 -5.20 -5.51 -11.38
C ILE A 69 -6.64 -5.00 -11.43
N THR A 70 -7.18 -4.73 -12.62
CA THR A 70 -8.56 -4.26 -12.78
C THR A 70 -9.57 -5.27 -12.24
N ASP A 71 -9.43 -6.55 -12.56
CA ASP A 71 -10.31 -7.63 -12.07
C ASP A 71 -10.33 -7.68 -10.53
N MET A 72 -9.16 -7.48 -9.89
CA MET A 72 -9.06 -7.47 -8.43
C MET A 72 -9.61 -6.17 -7.80
N GLU A 73 -9.43 -5.01 -8.45
CA GLU A 73 -10.04 -3.76 -8.01
C GLU A 73 -11.56 -3.83 -8.06
N GLU A 74 -12.12 -4.37 -9.15
CA GLU A 74 -13.56 -4.60 -9.29
C GLU A 74 -14.08 -5.58 -8.23
N LYS A 75 -13.36 -6.67 -7.97
CA LYS A 75 -13.71 -7.64 -6.94
C LYS A 75 -13.74 -7.01 -5.55
N MET A 76 -12.78 -6.14 -5.22
CA MET A 76 -12.74 -5.43 -3.94
C MET A 76 -13.89 -4.42 -3.80
N ASN A 77 -14.51 -3.98 -4.89
CA ASN A 77 -15.69 -3.12 -4.92
C ASN A 77 -15.57 -1.89 -4.00
N GLY A 78 -14.42 -1.23 -4.02
CA GLY A 78 -14.13 -0.05 -3.21
C GLY A 78 -13.89 -0.30 -1.71
N LYS A 79 -13.85 -1.56 -1.26
CA LYS A 79 -13.62 -1.91 0.16
C LYS A 79 -12.15 -1.98 0.54
N GLY A 80 -11.25 -1.72 -0.40
CA GLY A 80 -9.82 -1.78 -0.17
C GLY A 80 -9.04 -1.02 -1.22
N ARG A 81 -7.72 -1.24 -1.25
CA ARG A 81 -6.80 -0.55 -2.15
C ARG A 81 -5.74 -1.50 -2.68
N ILE A 82 -5.44 -1.40 -3.97
CA ILE A 82 -4.31 -2.07 -4.62
C ILE A 82 -3.30 -1.02 -5.07
N LEU A 83 -2.02 -1.30 -4.88
CA LEU A 83 -0.92 -0.48 -5.38
C LEU A 83 0.14 -1.38 -5.99
N VAL A 84 0.27 -1.31 -7.31
CA VAL A 84 1.35 -1.97 -8.06
C VAL A 84 2.28 -0.91 -8.61
N ARG A 85 3.56 -0.98 -8.27
CA ARG A 85 4.56 -0.01 -8.71
C ARG A 85 5.94 -0.61 -8.91
N THR A 86 6.71 -0.03 -9.80
CA THR A 86 8.12 -0.37 -10.00
C THR A 86 8.99 0.18 -8.86
N SER A 87 10.05 -0.55 -8.50
CA SER A 87 11.10 -0.02 -7.62
C SER A 87 11.98 0.98 -8.38
N GLY A 88 12.37 2.08 -7.75
CA GLY A 88 13.28 3.06 -8.35
C GLY A 88 14.70 2.55 -8.55
N THR A 89 15.17 1.67 -7.67
CA THR A 89 16.59 1.27 -7.58
C THR A 89 16.85 -0.20 -7.92
N GLU A 90 15.87 -1.07 -7.79
CA GLU A 90 16.03 -2.52 -7.96
C GLU A 90 15.13 -3.06 -9.09
N PRO A 91 15.52 -4.17 -9.74
CA PRO A 91 14.71 -4.83 -10.77
C PRO A 91 13.59 -5.64 -10.09
N LEU A 92 12.64 -4.94 -9.51
CA LEU A 92 11.47 -5.55 -8.88
C LEU A 92 10.21 -4.71 -9.03
N LEU A 93 9.07 -5.39 -9.03
CA LEU A 93 7.75 -4.83 -8.94
C LEU A 93 7.22 -5.01 -7.52
N ARG A 94 6.66 -3.96 -6.95
CA ARG A 94 6.03 -3.99 -5.63
C ARG A 94 4.54 -4.11 -5.79
N VAL A 95 3.97 -5.17 -5.24
CA VAL A 95 2.53 -5.43 -5.21
C VAL A 95 2.05 -5.29 -3.78
N MET A 96 1.14 -4.39 -3.53
CA MET A 96 0.55 -4.13 -2.22
C MET A 96 -0.96 -4.12 -2.32
N ALA A 97 -1.64 -4.69 -1.34
CA ALA A 97 -3.06 -4.50 -1.13
C ALA A 97 -3.39 -4.25 0.34
N GLU A 98 -4.48 -3.53 0.54
CA GLU A 98 -5.17 -3.34 1.82
C GLU A 98 -6.63 -3.74 1.62
N ALA A 99 -7.19 -4.52 2.54
CA ALA A 99 -8.59 -4.95 2.49
C ALA A 99 -9.13 -5.19 3.92
N PRO A 100 -10.46 -5.39 4.08
CA PRO A 100 -11.07 -5.60 5.40
C PRO A 100 -10.57 -6.84 6.14
N THR A 101 -10.14 -7.89 5.44
CA THR A 101 -9.66 -9.15 6.02
C THR A 101 -8.31 -9.59 5.48
N ASP A 102 -7.57 -10.37 6.26
CA ASP A 102 -6.30 -10.96 5.83
C ASP A 102 -6.48 -11.92 4.64
N GLU A 103 -7.60 -12.64 4.59
CA GLU A 103 -7.93 -13.55 3.49
C GLU A 103 -8.07 -12.79 2.18
N GLU A 104 -8.82 -11.69 2.17
CA GLU A 104 -8.99 -10.85 0.98
C GLU A 104 -7.66 -10.23 0.52
N VAL A 105 -6.86 -9.73 1.46
CA VAL A 105 -5.52 -9.18 1.15
C VAL A 105 -4.62 -10.24 0.53
N ASN A 106 -4.58 -11.45 1.12
CA ASN A 106 -3.76 -12.54 0.62
C ASN A 106 -4.20 -12.97 -0.79
N GLU A 107 -5.50 -13.19 -1.00
CA GLU A 107 -6.03 -13.58 -2.30
C GLU A 107 -5.67 -12.56 -3.39
N VAL A 108 -5.91 -11.28 -3.13
CA VAL A 108 -5.63 -10.21 -4.09
C VAL A 108 -4.15 -10.14 -4.43
N VAL A 109 -3.28 -10.09 -3.41
CA VAL A 109 -1.83 -9.97 -3.63
C VAL A 109 -1.28 -11.20 -4.34
N ASP A 110 -1.65 -12.41 -3.90
CA ASP A 110 -1.12 -13.64 -4.46
C ASP A 110 -1.57 -13.82 -5.92
N THR A 111 -2.82 -13.50 -6.25
CA THR A 111 -3.33 -13.52 -7.63
C THR A 111 -2.53 -12.58 -8.55
N ILE A 112 -2.28 -11.35 -8.13
CA ILE A 112 -1.50 -10.39 -8.94
C ILE A 112 -0.04 -10.82 -9.05
N VAL A 113 0.56 -11.27 -7.95
CA VAL A 113 1.96 -11.74 -7.88
C VAL A 113 2.19 -12.92 -8.82
N ASP A 114 1.25 -13.86 -8.91
CA ASP A 114 1.39 -15.04 -9.77
C ASP A 114 1.37 -14.64 -11.25
N VAL A 115 0.48 -13.75 -11.67
CA VAL A 115 0.48 -13.21 -13.04
C VAL A 115 1.76 -12.43 -13.33
N VAL A 116 2.24 -11.60 -12.41
CA VAL A 116 3.49 -10.85 -12.59
C VAL A 116 4.68 -11.80 -12.72
N LYS A 117 4.76 -12.88 -11.92
CA LYS A 117 5.81 -13.89 -12.02
C LYS A 117 5.78 -14.65 -13.34
N GLU A 118 4.58 -14.97 -13.83
CA GLU A 118 4.41 -15.69 -15.09
C GLU A 118 4.88 -14.85 -16.28
N GLU A 119 4.52 -13.57 -16.31
CA GLU A 119 4.79 -12.66 -17.42
C GLU A 119 6.24 -12.17 -17.45
N ILE A 120 6.79 -11.74 -16.31
CA ILE A 120 8.07 -11.03 -16.23
C ILE A 120 8.98 -11.47 -15.08
N GLY A 121 8.57 -12.45 -14.29
CA GLY A 121 9.37 -12.96 -13.17
C GLY A 121 10.68 -13.61 -13.62
N VAL A 122 11.66 -13.66 -12.71
CA VAL A 122 12.89 -14.44 -12.92
C VAL A 122 12.50 -15.90 -12.92
N LYS A 123 12.67 -16.56 -14.06
CA LYS A 123 12.55 -18.03 -14.15
C LYS A 123 13.81 -18.62 -13.52
N LEU A 124 13.63 -19.36 -12.44
CA LEU A 124 14.68 -20.18 -11.79
C LEU A 124 14.98 -21.41 -12.64
#